data_3ee45268eeb2310dce6d1ad7c4539abe
#
_entry.id   3ee45268eeb2310dce6d1ad7c4539abe
#
_cell.length_a   1.000
_cell.length_b   1.000
_cell.length_c   1.000
_cell.angle_alpha   90.00
_cell.angle_beta   90.00
_cell.angle_gamma   90.00
#
_symmetry.space_group_name_H-M   'P 1'
#
loop_
_entity.id
_entity.type
_entity.pdbx_description
1 polymer ?
#
loop_
_entity_poly.entity_id
_entity_poly.type
_entity_poly.pdbx_seq_one_letter_code
_entity_poly.pdbx_strand_id
1 'polypeptide(L)'
;MAKIRVGIIRCDLHAIYYGCLFQKHDPLLLREPELGRGSYFYHYTQYNNTKEMTVPKVAGLEIAKVWDADRRRAENLSRIFYDKPEVCDTFEEISDDVDLVFIADCDGDGTDHLTLATPGLRKKTPTFVDKPFAYDVKDAVALVKLAKRYGTPLMSLSILREVPHFSRFRDRFQELDEPEFGIVKGGLTTMAGHIHAISLAQHLFGSGVETVSCMGQTPLAYVHLDFGGKAHRPHAGVVLNCACGGTPHCAMYASAYSGRGAVHSPAIGDFEFPYGAAKILEKIKKMVRTGKPQACHDEMVECIAIATAARLAQKRGKPVRLTDVHGKKTR
;
A
#
# COMPACT_ATOMS: atom_id res chain seq x y z
N MET A 1 1.70 -28.79 2.54
CA MET A 1 1.47 -27.87 3.66
C MET A 1 0.05 -27.39 3.57
N ALA A 2 -0.64 -27.20 4.71
CA ALA A 2 -1.95 -26.59 4.75
C ALA A 2 -1.88 -25.16 4.17
N LYS A 3 -2.98 -24.72 3.56
CA LYS A 3 -3.10 -23.36 3.07
C LYS A 3 -3.33 -22.39 4.23
N ILE A 4 -2.83 -21.17 4.08
CA ILE A 4 -3.12 -20.05 4.96
C ILE A 4 -4.56 -19.60 4.70
N ARG A 5 -5.40 -19.66 5.71
CA ARG A 5 -6.80 -19.23 5.66
C ARG A 5 -6.88 -17.72 5.86
N VAL A 6 -7.42 -17.01 4.87
CA VAL A 6 -7.47 -15.55 4.84
C VAL A 6 -8.89 -15.07 5.10
N GLY A 7 -9.05 -14.23 6.11
CA GLY A 7 -10.26 -13.45 6.31
C GLY A 7 -10.09 -12.05 5.72
N ILE A 8 -10.97 -11.65 4.81
CA ILE A 8 -10.91 -10.35 4.13
C ILE A 8 -11.96 -9.41 4.69
N ILE A 9 -11.52 -8.23 5.10
CA ILE A 9 -12.38 -7.11 5.50
C ILE A 9 -12.35 -6.08 4.38
N ARG A 10 -13.52 -5.61 3.96
CA ARG A 10 -13.82 -4.86 2.74
C ARG A 10 -13.64 -5.69 1.47
N CYS A 11 -14.66 -5.64 0.63
CA CYS A 11 -14.75 -6.43 -0.60
C CYS A 11 -14.69 -5.53 -1.82
N ASP A 12 -13.76 -4.58 -1.79
CA ASP A 12 -13.51 -3.62 -2.86
C ASP A 12 -12.60 -4.18 -3.96
N LEU A 13 -12.19 -3.31 -4.88
CA LEU A 13 -11.32 -3.69 -5.99
C LEU A 13 -10.01 -4.34 -5.52
N HIS A 14 -9.41 -3.90 -4.39
CA HIS A 14 -8.18 -4.50 -3.88
C HIS A 14 -8.40 -5.89 -3.31
N ALA A 15 -9.52 -6.15 -2.64
CA ALA A 15 -9.87 -7.51 -2.19
C ALA A 15 -9.96 -8.49 -3.37
N ILE A 16 -10.63 -8.08 -4.45
CA ILE A 16 -10.75 -8.87 -5.68
C ILE A 16 -9.38 -9.03 -6.33
N TYR A 17 -8.64 -7.93 -6.46
CA TYR A 17 -7.34 -7.88 -7.10
C TYR A 17 -6.31 -8.82 -6.44
N TYR A 18 -6.13 -8.72 -5.12
CA TYR A 18 -5.24 -9.63 -4.40
C TYR A 18 -5.77 -11.06 -4.37
N GLY A 19 -7.07 -11.24 -4.17
CA GLY A 19 -7.71 -12.55 -4.14
C GLY A 19 -7.49 -13.35 -5.43
N CYS A 20 -7.60 -12.70 -6.59
CA CYS A 20 -7.36 -13.33 -7.90
C CYS A 20 -5.93 -13.85 -8.04
N LEU A 21 -4.95 -13.24 -7.37
CA LEU A 21 -3.55 -13.68 -7.45
C LEU A 21 -3.29 -14.99 -6.70
N PHE A 22 -4.13 -15.43 -5.79
CA PHE A 22 -3.87 -16.65 -5.03
C PHE A 22 -5.00 -17.68 -5.05
N GLN A 23 -6.23 -17.28 -5.37
CA GLN A 23 -7.37 -18.19 -5.41
C GLN A 23 -7.92 -18.39 -6.82
N LYS A 24 -8.46 -19.58 -7.07
CA LYS A 24 -9.23 -19.84 -8.31
C LYS A 24 -10.47 -18.96 -8.30
N HIS A 25 -10.70 -18.26 -9.41
CA HIS A 25 -11.79 -17.31 -9.58
C HIS A 25 -12.39 -17.45 -10.98
N ASP A 26 -13.56 -16.87 -11.18
CA ASP A 26 -14.21 -16.78 -12.48
C ASP A 26 -13.76 -15.49 -13.20
N PRO A 27 -12.92 -15.60 -14.25
CA PRO A 27 -12.44 -14.41 -14.95
C PRO A 27 -13.51 -13.72 -15.77
N LEU A 28 -14.62 -14.38 -16.09
CA LEU A 28 -15.71 -13.76 -16.84
C LEU A 28 -16.52 -12.82 -15.96
N LEU A 29 -16.72 -13.20 -14.70
CA LEU A 29 -17.37 -12.31 -13.71
C LEU A 29 -16.58 -11.03 -13.48
N LEU A 30 -15.24 -11.06 -13.59
CA LEU A 30 -14.43 -9.84 -13.46
C LEU A 30 -14.66 -8.82 -14.58
N ARG A 31 -15.30 -9.21 -15.69
CA ARG A 31 -15.65 -8.31 -16.80
C ARG A 31 -16.93 -7.53 -16.54
N GLU A 32 -17.74 -7.98 -15.59
CA GLU A 32 -18.95 -7.28 -15.21
C GLU A 32 -18.60 -5.98 -14.45
N PRO A 33 -19.16 -4.83 -14.80
CA PRO A 33 -18.84 -3.55 -14.19
C PRO A 33 -19.02 -3.54 -12.66
N GLU A 34 -20.04 -4.26 -12.16
CA GLU A 34 -20.38 -4.33 -10.75
C GLU A 34 -19.52 -5.32 -9.94
N LEU A 35 -18.80 -6.22 -10.64
CA LEU A 35 -18.04 -7.32 -10.03
C LEU A 35 -16.53 -7.19 -10.13
N GLY A 36 -16.01 -6.01 -10.40
CA GLY A 36 -14.56 -5.78 -10.34
C GLY A 36 -13.86 -5.70 -11.68
N ARG A 37 -14.48 -5.07 -12.67
CA ARG A 37 -13.92 -4.82 -14.02
C ARG A 37 -12.48 -4.33 -14.02
N GLY A 38 -12.08 -3.52 -13.02
CA GLY A 38 -10.69 -3.09 -12.86
C GLY A 38 -9.73 -4.27 -12.62
N SER A 39 -10.13 -5.29 -11.84
CA SER A 39 -9.28 -6.46 -11.60
C SER A 39 -9.03 -7.28 -12.86
N TYR A 40 -9.99 -7.37 -13.75
CA TYR A 40 -9.78 -8.01 -15.05
C TYR A 40 -8.68 -7.30 -15.84
N PHE A 41 -8.75 -5.98 -15.91
CA PHE A 41 -7.77 -5.15 -16.59
C PHE A 41 -6.35 -5.38 -16.06
N TYR A 42 -6.16 -5.39 -14.74
CA TYR A 42 -4.85 -5.58 -14.13
C TYR A 42 -4.27 -6.98 -14.34
N HIS A 43 -5.11 -8.02 -14.26
CA HIS A 43 -4.61 -9.39 -14.25
C HIS A 43 -4.46 -10.02 -15.63
N TYR A 44 -5.22 -9.54 -16.62
CA TYR A 44 -5.28 -10.15 -17.94
C TYR A 44 -4.82 -9.17 -19.01
N THR A 45 -3.54 -9.24 -19.38
CA THR A 45 -2.94 -8.40 -20.42
C THR A 45 -3.51 -8.70 -21.80
N GLN A 46 -4.02 -9.92 -22.00
CA GLN A 46 -4.71 -10.33 -23.21
C GLN A 46 -6.21 -10.40 -22.93
N TYR A 47 -6.92 -9.34 -23.19
CA TYR A 47 -8.35 -9.21 -22.87
C TYR A 47 -9.24 -10.34 -23.43
N ASN A 48 -8.80 -11.05 -24.47
CA ASN A 48 -9.52 -12.17 -25.04
C ASN A 48 -9.10 -13.53 -24.47
N ASN A 49 -8.03 -13.58 -23.67
CA ASN A 49 -7.55 -14.81 -23.08
C ASN A 49 -7.75 -14.79 -21.56
N THR A 50 -8.81 -15.47 -21.12
CA THR A 50 -9.14 -15.59 -19.69
C THR A 50 -8.35 -16.68 -18.96
N LYS A 51 -7.45 -17.39 -19.66
CA LYS A 51 -6.66 -18.49 -19.08
C LYS A 51 -5.31 -18.03 -18.54
N GLU A 52 -4.80 -16.90 -19.02
CA GLU A 52 -3.47 -16.40 -18.72
C GLU A 52 -3.53 -15.09 -17.95
N MET A 53 -2.97 -15.08 -16.76
CA MET A 53 -2.78 -13.88 -15.96
C MET A 53 -1.39 -13.29 -16.22
N THR A 54 -1.25 -11.96 -15.98
CA THR A 54 0.03 -11.22 -16.09
C THR A 54 1.15 -11.86 -15.26
N VAL A 55 0.81 -12.41 -14.10
CA VAL A 55 1.76 -13.10 -13.22
C VAL A 55 1.17 -14.44 -12.76
N PRO A 56 2.03 -15.43 -12.48
CA PRO A 56 1.58 -16.70 -11.91
C PRO A 56 0.90 -16.51 -10.56
N LYS A 57 -0.05 -17.38 -10.24
CA LYS A 57 -0.72 -17.39 -8.93
C LYS A 57 0.25 -17.69 -7.81
N VAL A 58 0.08 -16.99 -6.70
CA VAL A 58 0.79 -17.21 -5.45
C VAL A 58 0.13 -18.36 -4.69
N ALA A 59 0.74 -19.55 -4.69
CA ALA A 59 0.18 -20.71 -4.03
C ALA A 59 0.23 -20.62 -2.50
N GLY A 60 -0.64 -21.38 -1.83
CA GLY A 60 -0.58 -21.59 -0.38
C GLY A 60 -1.43 -20.63 0.45
N LEU A 61 -2.34 -19.87 -0.17
CA LEU A 61 -3.38 -19.09 0.51
C LEU A 61 -4.77 -19.50 0.00
N GLU A 62 -5.79 -19.26 0.80
CA GLU A 62 -7.19 -19.37 0.40
C GLU A 62 -8.06 -18.36 1.16
N ILE A 63 -9.04 -17.78 0.49
CA ILE A 63 -10.03 -16.92 1.12
C ILE A 63 -11.03 -17.81 1.84
N ALA A 64 -11.07 -17.69 3.16
CA ALA A 64 -11.98 -18.46 4.01
C ALA A 64 -13.23 -17.65 4.36
N LYS A 65 -13.06 -16.38 4.70
CA LYS A 65 -14.12 -15.49 5.15
C LYS A 65 -14.04 -14.13 4.50
N VAL A 66 -15.18 -13.48 4.29
CA VAL A 66 -15.26 -12.12 3.73
C VAL A 66 -16.34 -11.31 4.44
N TRP A 67 -16.09 -10.03 4.61
CA TRP A 67 -17.04 -9.07 5.15
C TRP A 67 -16.87 -7.70 4.51
N ASP A 68 -18.00 -7.03 4.28
CA ASP A 68 -18.06 -5.63 3.89
C ASP A 68 -19.25 -4.97 4.56
N ALA A 69 -19.20 -3.68 4.84
CA ALA A 69 -20.34 -2.92 5.36
C ALA A 69 -21.54 -2.93 4.39
N ASP A 70 -21.27 -3.01 3.09
CA ASP A 70 -22.27 -3.36 2.07
C ASP A 70 -22.22 -4.88 1.83
N ARG A 71 -23.14 -5.63 2.44
CA ARG A 71 -23.23 -7.08 2.32
C ARG A 71 -23.22 -7.56 0.86
N ARG A 72 -23.81 -6.81 -0.06
CA ARG A 72 -23.81 -7.16 -1.49
C ARG A 72 -22.40 -7.24 -2.07
N ARG A 73 -21.48 -6.39 -1.60
CA ARG A 73 -20.06 -6.48 -2.03
C ARG A 73 -19.39 -7.75 -1.53
N ALA A 74 -19.67 -8.17 -0.31
CA ALA A 74 -19.15 -9.43 0.23
C ALA A 74 -19.71 -10.65 -0.53
N GLU A 75 -21.00 -10.65 -0.85
CA GLU A 75 -21.64 -11.68 -1.67
C GLU A 75 -21.07 -11.72 -3.09
N ASN A 76 -20.86 -10.56 -3.70
CA ASN A 76 -20.24 -10.45 -5.03
C ASN A 76 -18.79 -10.97 -5.00
N LEU A 77 -18.02 -10.66 -3.97
CA LEU A 77 -16.68 -11.21 -3.81
C LEU A 77 -16.72 -12.73 -3.70
N SER A 78 -17.59 -13.27 -2.83
CA SER A 78 -17.75 -14.72 -2.69
C SER A 78 -18.10 -15.39 -4.02
N ARG A 79 -19.03 -14.82 -4.77
CA ARG A 79 -19.45 -15.31 -6.09
C ARG A 79 -18.28 -15.37 -7.09
N ILE A 80 -17.40 -14.36 -7.14
CA ILE A 80 -16.20 -14.37 -7.98
C ILE A 80 -15.33 -15.59 -7.69
N PHE A 81 -15.29 -16.02 -6.44
CA PHE A 81 -14.51 -17.17 -5.97
C PHE A 81 -15.33 -18.45 -5.82
N TYR A 82 -16.40 -18.60 -6.62
CA TYR A 82 -17.26 -19.78 -6.70
C TYR A 82 -18.00 -20.08 -5.39
N ASP A 83 -18.47 -19.05 -4.71
CA ASP A 83 -19.23 -19.12 -3.45
C ASP A 83 -18.51 -19.92 -2.33
N LYS A 84 -17.17 -19.98 -2.38
CA LYS A 84 -16.37 -20.68 -1.38
C LYS A 84 -16.12 -19.88 -0.11
N PRO A 85 -15.84 -18.55 -0.18
CA PRO A 85 -15.67 -17.73 1.00
C PRO A 85 -17.00 -17.60 1.77
N GLU A 86 -16.95 -17.81 3.07
CA GLU A 86 -18.07 -17.52 3.98
C GLU A 86 -18.30 -16.02 4.07
N VAL A 87 -19.55 -15.57 3.90
CA VAL A 87 -19.93 -14.16 4.07
C VAL A 87 -20.35 -13.96 5.50
N CYS A 88 -19.56 -13.22 6.27
CA CYS A 88 -19.81 -12.94 7.70
C CYS A 88 -20.78 -11.77 7.89
N ASP A 89 -21.45 -11.73 9.04
CA ASP A 89 -22.37 -10.65 9.41
C ASP A 89 -21.64 -9.46 10.04
N THR A 90 -20.51 -9.71 10.71
CA THR A 90 -19.69 -8.68 11.37
C THR A 90 -18.22 -8.79 10.98
N PHE A 91 -17.49 -7.67 11.05
CA PHE A 91 -16.05 -7.70 10.76
C PHE A 91 -15.23 -8.38 11.88
N GLU A 92 -15.76 -8.48 13.08
CA GLU A 92 -15.13 -9.17 14.20
C GLU A 92 -15.01 -10.68 13.94
N GLU A 93 -16.00 -11.29 13.26
CA GLU A 93 -16.03 -12.71 12.90
C GLU A 93 -14.94 -13.08 11.89
N ILE A 94 -14.45 -12.09 11.13
CA ILE A 94 -13.38 -12.31 10.13
C ILE A 94 -12.09 -12.83 10.75
N SER A 95 -11.85 -12.51 12.01
CA SER A 95 -10.65 -12.94 12.73
C SER A 95 -10.78 -14.30 13.44
N ASP A 96 -11.93 -14.98 13.30
CA ASP A 96 -12.16 -16.30 13.87
C ASP A 96 -11.81 -17.41 12.87
N ASP A 97 -11.04 -18.40 13.31
CA ASP A 97 -10.65 -19.57 12.50
C ASP A 97 -9.94 -19.23 11.18
N VAL A 98 -9.14 -18.17 11.17
CA VAL A 98 -8.28 -17.77 10.07
C VAL A 98 -6.84 -17.57 10.53
N ASP A 99 -5.89 -17.69 9.60
CA ASP A 99 -4.46 -17.51 9.85
C ASP A 99 -4.01 -16.08 9.56
N LEU A 100 -4.83 -15.30 8.85
CA LEU A 100 -4.54 -13.94 8.42
C LEU A 100 -5.81 -13.10 8.32
N VAL A 101 -5.80 -11.91 8.88
CA VAL A 101 -6.76 -10.86 8.57
C VAL A 101 -6.15 -9.94 7.50
N PHE A 102 -6.86 -9.78 6.39
CA PHE A 102 -6.49 -8.89 5.29
C PHE A 102 -7.53 -7.76 5.19
N ILE A 103 -7.13 -6.54 5.52
CA ILE A 103 -7.99 -5.35 5.35
C ILE A 103 -7.64 -4.74 4.00
N ALA A 104 -8.58 -4.82 3.06
CA ALA A 104 -8.44 -4.21 1.75
C ALA A 104 -8.89 -2.75 1.78
N ASP A 105 -8.26 -1.90 0.98
CA ASP A 105 -8.68 -0.52 0.81
C ASP A 105 -8.16 0.07 -0.51
N CYS A 106 -8.99 0.04 -1.54
CA CYS A 106 -8.65 0.58 -2.84
C CYS A 106 -8.64 2.11 -2.83
N ASP A 107 -9.77 2.70 -2.46
CA ASP A 107 -10.06 4.13 -2.61
C ASP A 107 -10.25 4.87 -1.29
N GLY A 108 -10.22 4.16 -0.17
CA GLY A 108 -10.37 4.75 1.15
C GLY A 108 -9.13 5.51 1.61
N ASP A 109 -9.28 6.21 2.70
CA ASP A 109 -8.25 7.07 3.29
C ASP A 109 -7.64 6.50 4.59
N GLY A 110 -8.09 5.31 5.02
CA GLY A 110 -7.58 4.62 6.21
C GLY A 110 -8.13 5.13 7.54
N THR A 111 -9.20 5.92 7.54
CA THR A 111 -9.79 6.50 8.79
C THR A 111 -10.36 5.45 9.74
N ASP A 112 -10.79 4.30 9.26
CA ASP A 112 -11.39 3.22 10.06
C ASP A 112 -10.47 1.99 10.27
N HIS A 113 -9.24 2.00 9.71
CA HIS A 113 -8.33 0.88 9.77
C HIS A 113 -7.98 0.46 11.20
N LEU A 114 -7.88 1.41 12.15
CA LEU A 114 -7.66 1.08 13.56
C LEU A 114 -8.81 0.25 14.13
N THR A 115 -10.05 0.60 13.80
CA THR A 115 -11.25 -0.13 14.23
C THR A 115 -11.26 -1.53 13.62
N LEU A 116 -11.10 -1.63 12.30
CA LEU A 116 -11.17 -2.88 11.55
C LEU A 116 -10.05 -3.87 11.92
N ALA A 117 -8.84 -3.38 12.20
CA ALA A 117 -7.70 -4.22 12.57
C ALA A 117 -7.72 -4.68 14.04
N THR A 118 -8.43 -3.97 14.91
CA THR A 118 -8.40 -4.22 16.37
C THR A 118 -8.78 -5.65 16.75
N PRO A 119 -9.85 -6.29 16.23
CA PRO A 119 -10.21 -7.65 16.60
C PRO A 119 -9.10 -8.65 16.24
N GLY A 120 -8.58 -8.62 15.02
CA GLY A 120 -7.51 -9.52 14.58
C GLY A 120 -6.24 -9.34 15.42
N LEU A 121 -5.82 -8.10 15.67
CA LEU A 121 -4.64 -7.82 16.49
C LEU A 121 -4.79 -8.33 17.94
N ARG A 122 -5.98 -8.18 18.56
CA ARG A 122 -6.26 -8.67 19.92
C ARG A 122 -6.30 -10.18 20.01
N LYS A 123 -6.82 -10.85 18.98
CA LYS A 123 -6.88 -12.32 18.87
C LYS A 123 -5.53 -12.94 18.45
N LYS A 124 -4.50 -12.11 18.26
CA LYS A 124 -3.15 -12.51 17.82
C LYS A 124 -3.12 -13.10 16.40
N THR A 125 -4.10 -12.77 15.57
CA THR A 125 -4.14 -13.17 14.17
C THR A 125 -3.27 -12.21 13.35
N PRO A 126 -2.23 -12.67 12.66
CA PRO A 126 -1.44 -11.85 11.75
C PRO A 126 -2.32 -10.96 10.89
N THR A 127 -1.98 -9.68 10.78
CA THR A 127 -2.86 -8.70 10.13
C THR A 127 -2.08 -7.93 9.06
N PHE A 128 -2.61 -7.92 7.84
CA PHE A 128 -2.19 -7.02 6.78
C PHE A 128 -3.23 -5.92 6.64
N VAL A 129 -2.78 -4.68 6.69
CA VAL A 129 -3.59 -3.49 6.43
C VAL A 129 -3.14 -2.90 5.11
N ASP A 130 -4.03 -2.78 4.14
CA ASP A 130 -3.69 -2.18 2.85
C ASP A 130 -3.34 -0.69 3.00
N LYS A 131 -2.92 -0.09 1.93
CA LYS A 131 -2.61 1.36 1.90
C LYS A 131 -3.89 2.21 1.79
N PRO A 132 -3.92 3.37 2.45
CA PRO A 132 -2.96 3.87 3.40
C PRO A 132 -3.06 3.14 4.74
N PHE A 133 -1.96 2.99 5.45
CA PHE A 133 -1.92 2.29 6.75
C PHE A 133 -2.91 2.87 7.77
N ALA A 134 -3.06 4.18 7.79
CA ALA A 134 -4.04 4.94 8.55
C ALA A 134 -4.21 6.33 7.90
N TYR A 135 -5.21 7.08 8.30
CA TYR A 135 -5.38 8.47 7.84
C TYR A 135 -4.46 9.45 8.56
N ASP A 136 -4.32 9.30 9.87
CA ASP A 136 -3.47 10.17 10.69
C ASP A 136 -2.44 9.40 11.52
N VAL A 137 -1.46 10.14 12.04
CA VAL A 137 -0.32 9.57 12.78
C VAL A 137 -0.76 8.93 14.09
N LYS A 138 -1.79 9.46 14.75
CA LYS A 138 -2.28 8.93 16.03
C LYS A 138 -2.76 7.49 15.86
N ASP A 139 -3.53 7.22 14.83
CA ASP A 139 -4.08 5.90 14.54
C ASP A 139 -3.00 4.94 14.03
N ALA A 140 -2.06 5.42 13.19
CA ALA A 140 -0.89 4.63 12.79
C ALA A 140 -0.05 4.17 14.00
N VAL A 141 0.22 5.08 14.94
CA VAL A 141 0.93 4.76 16.19
C VAL A 141 0.12 3.82 17.08
N ALA A 142 -1.20 4.01 17.16
CA ALA A 142 -2.10 3.14 17.93
C ALA A 142 -2.10 1.70 17.40
N LEU A 143 -2.17 1.52 16.07
CA LEU A 143 -2.08 0.21 15.40
C LEU A 143 -0.77 -0.51 15.75
N VAL A 144 0.37 0.19 15.63
CA VAL A 144 1.68 -0.38 15.97
C VAL A 144 1.78 -0.73 17.45
N LYS A 145 1.29 0.13 18.34
CA LYS A 145 1.27 -0.14 19.80
C LYS A 145 0.38 -1.35 20.12
N LEU A 146 -0.77 -1.46 19.47
CA LEU A 146 -1.69 -2.58 19.66
C LEU A 146 -1.04 -3.88 19.20
N ALA A 147 -0.45 -3.91 18.02
CA ALA A 147 0.28 -5.06 17.50
C ALA A 147 1.41 -5.50 18.44
N LYS A 148 2.24 -4.55 18.93
CA LYS A 148 3.30 -4.82 19.90
C LYS A 148 2.75 -5.35 21.22
N ARG A 149 1.67 -4.77 21.74
CA ARG A 149 1.03 -5.19 23.00
C ARG A 149 0.56 -6.64 22.99
N TYR A 150 0.00 -7.09 21.87
CA TYR A 150 -0.51 -8.45 21.74
C TYR A 150 0.49 -9.42 21.11
N GLY A 151 1.65 -8.92 20.67
CA GLY A 151 2.67 -9.74 19.98
C GLY A 151 2.20 -10.21 18.61
N THR A 152 1.32 -9.46 17.97
CA THR A 152 0.71 -9.82 16.68
C THR A 152 1.51 -9.25 15.53
N PRO A 153 1.90 -10.07 14.53
CA PRO A 153 2.52 -9.55 13.33
C PRO A 153 1.58 -8.63 12.56
N LEU A 154 2.07 -7.42 12.24
CA LEU A 154 1.34 -6.39 11.52
C LEU A 154 2.20 -5.88 10.37
N MET A 155 1.60 -5.70 9.19
CA MET A 155 2.28 -5.20 8.00
C MET A 155 1.34 -4.35 7.13
N SER A 156 1.88 -3.29 6.55
CA SER A 156 1.26 -2.52 5.47
C SER A 156 2.34 -2.11 4.48
N LEU A 157 2.06 -2.24 3.18
CA LEU A 157 2.99 -1.86 2.11
C LEU A 157 2.24 -1.37 0.88
N SER A 158 2.81 -0.40 0.18
CA SER A 158 2.41 -0.08 -1.19
C SER A 158 3.00 -1.10 -2.18
N ILE A 159 2.20 -1.53 -3.15
CA ILE A 159 2.65 -2.42 -4.24
C ILE A 159 3.86 -1.87 -4.98
N LEU A 160 3.99 -0.55 -5.12
CA LEU A 160 5.09 0.10 -5.84
C LEU A 160 6.46 -0.19 -5.24
N ARG A 161 6.55 -0.41 -3.93
CA ARG A 161 7.82 -0.80 -3.28
C ARG A 161 8.34 -2.15 -3.77
N GLU A 162 7.44 -3.01 -4.22
CA GLU A 162 7.73 -4.40 -4.56
C GLU A 162 7.75 -4.65 -6.08
N VAL A 163 7.43 -3.64 -6.90
CA VAL A 163 7.56 -3.74 -8.36
C VAL A 163 9.05 -3.84 -8.72
N PRO A 164 9.49 -4.91 -9.42
CA PRO A 164 10.92 -5.16 -9.66
C PRO A 164 11.65 -4.05 -10.43
N HIS A 165 10.92 -3.31 -11.25
CA HIS A 165 11.47 -2.20 -12.02
C HIS A 165 12.03 -1.07 -11.12
N PHE A 166 11.38 -0.79 -9.99
CA PHE A 166 11.87 0.21 -9.04
C PHE A 166 13.09 -0.29 -8.25
N SER A 167 13.17 -1.57 -7.94
CA SER A 167 14.39 -2.13 -7.35
C SER A 167 15.57 -2.02 -8.31
N ARG A 168 15.38 -2.40 -9.58
CA ARG A 168 16.42 -2.25 -10.61
C ARG A 168 16.81 -0.78 -10.85
N PHE A 169 15.88 0.13 -10.79
CA PHE A 169 16.17 1.57 -10.86
C PHE A 169 17.03 2.02 -9.68
N ARG A 170 16.71 1.58 -8.46
CA ARG A 170 17.50 1.88 -7.27
C ARG A 170 18.94 1.32 -7.37
N ASP A 171 19.10 0.12 -7.94
CA ASP A 171 20.42 -0.49 -8.14
C ASP A 171 21.34 0.38 -9.03
N ARG A 172 20.75 1.23 -9.89
CA ARG A 172 21.49 2.18 -10.74
C ARG A 172 21.97 3.43 -10.00
N PHE A 173 21.61 3.63 -8.73
CA PHE A 173 22.08 4.79 -7.96
C PHE A 173 23.60 4.81 -7.81
N GLN A 174 24.26 3.66 -7.88
CA GLN A 174 25.72 3.57 -7.96
C GLN A 174 26.32 4.32 -9.17
N GLU A 175 25.57 4.54 -10.27
CA GLU A 175 26.02 5.34 -11.43
C GLU A 175 26.14 6.83 -11.05
N LEU A 176 25.42 7.26 -10.03
CA LEU A 176 25.40 8.63 -9.53
C LEU A 176 26.36 8.85 -8.35
N ASP A 177 27.01 7.78 -7.83
CA ASP A 177 27.66 7.73 -6.52
C ASP A 177 26.60 7.75 -5.40
N GLU A 178 26.01 8.89 -5.12
CA GLU A 178 24.81 9.04 -4.29
C GLU A 178 23.84 10.04 -4.96
N PRO A 179 22.53 9.77 -4.96
CA PRO A 179 21.56 10.76 -5.43
C PRO A 179 21.58 12.02 -4.55
N GLU A 180 21.71 13.17 -5.18
CA GLU A 180 21.64 14.48 -4.51
C GLU A 180 20.20 15.03 -4.50
N PHE A 181 19.40 14.63 -5.50
CA PHE A 181 18.01 15.03 -5.67
C PHE A 181 17.18 13.90 -6.26
N GLY A 182 15.90 13.82 -5.90
CA GLY A 182 14.97 12.83 -6.42
C GLY A 182 13.62 13.40 -6.85
N ILE A 183 12.99 12.73 -7.82
CA ILE A 183 11.60 13.01 -8.22
C ILE A 183 10.84 11.70 -8.25
N VAL A 184 9.61 11.71 -7.72
CA VAL A 184 8.65 10.62 -7.86
C VAL A 184 7.38 11.18 -8.47
N LYS A 185 6.99 10.68 -9.66
CA LYS A 185 5.67 10.93 -10.24
C LYS A 185 4.71 9.94 -9.57
N GLY A 186 3.79 10.47 -8.78
CA GLY A 186 2.76 9.71 -8.08
C GLY A 186 1.45 9.61 -8.86
N GLY A 187 0.48 8.99 -8.25
CA GLY A 187 -0.86 8.80 -8.81
C GLY A 187 -1.73 10.03 -8.68
N LEU A 188 -2.52 10.11 -7.61
CA LEU A 188 -3.53 11.12 -7.38
C LEU A 188 -3.20 11.99 -6.16
N THR A 189 -3.89 13.12 -6.05
CA THR A 189 -3.83 14.00 -4.87
C THR A 189 -4.63 13.47 -3.67
N THR A 190 -5.48 12.47 -3.88
CA THR A 190 -6.20 11.76 -2.80
C THR A 190 -5.24 10.96 -1.94
N MET A 191 -5.60 10.71 -0.68
CA MET A 191 -4.76 9.92 0.24
C MET A 191 -4.43 8.54 -0.33
N ALA A 192 -5.41 7.85 -0.93
CA ALA A 192 -5.25 6.54 -1.55
C ALA A 192 -4.18 6.52 -2.66
N GLY A 193 -4.11 7.58 -3.47
CA GLY A 193 -3.12 7.71 -4.55
C GLY A 193 -1.77 8.24 -4.07
N HIS A 194 -1.80 9.26 -3.21
CA HIS A 194 -0.60 9.94 -2.74
C HIS A 194 0.32 9.06 -1.90
N ILE A 195 -0.24 8.17 -1.09
CA ILE A 195 0.53 7.27 -0.24
C ILE A 195 1.47 6.35 -1.04
N HIS A 196 1.12 6.01 -2.27
CA HIS A 196 1.98 5.27 -3.16
C HIS A 196 3.28 6.03 -3.50
N ALA A 197 3.17 7.35 -3.76
CA ALA A 197 4.33 8.18 -4.04
C ALA A 197 5.24 8.34 -2.82
N ILE A 198 4.67 8.55 -1.62
CA ILE A 198 5.43 8.64 -0.37
C ILE A 198 6.16 7.32 -0.10
N SER A 199 5.44 6.21 -0.18
CA SER A 199 5.99 4.88 0.08
C SER A 199 7.09 4.51 -0.92
N LEU A 200 6.93 4.89 -2.19
CA LEU A 200 7.95 4.69 -3.21
C LEU A 200 9.18 5.58 -2.97
N ALA A 201 8.99 6.86 -2.64
CA ALA A 201 10.11 7.77 -2.32
C ALA A 201 10.92 7.24 -1.13
N GLN A 202 10.25 6.78 -0.08
CA GLN A 202 10.91 6.17 1.08
C GLN A 202 11.67 4.89 0.71
N HIS A 203 11.11 4.05 -0.18
CA HIS A 203 11.79 2.85 -0.67
C HIS A 203 13.06 3.16 -1.46
N LEU A 204 13.02 4.18 -2.32
CA LEU A 204 14.11 4.55 -3.20
C LEU A 204 15.20 5.36 -2.48
N PHE A 205 14.80 6.40 -1.77
CA PHE A 205 15.70 7.39 -1.20
C PHE A 205 15.89 7.27 0.32
N GLY A 206 15.15 6.34 0.95
CA GLY A 206 15.25 6.04 2.38
C GLY A 206 14.27 6.84 3.25
N SER A 207 14.20 6.42 4.50
CA SER A 207 13.41 7.06 5.57
C SER A 207 14.20 8.18 6.28
N GLY A 208 13.50 8.88 7.15
CA GLY A 208 14.11 9.92 8.00
C GLY A 208 13.89 11.34 7.47
N VAL A 209 12.78 11.59 6.78
CA VAL A 209 12.36 12.94 6.40
C VAL A 209 12.24 13.82 7.67
N GLU A 210 12.79 15.02 7.60
CA GLU A 210 12.72 15.98 8.70
C GLU A 210 11.61 17.00 8.50
N THR A 211 11.52 17.56 7.29
CA THR A 211 10.59 18.64 6.96
C THR A 211 9.86 18.33 5.65
N VAL A 212 8.60 18.71 5.60
CA VAL A 212 7.74 18.56 4.42
C VAL A 212 7.17 19.90 4.03
N SER A 213 7.30 20.24 2.73
CA SER A 213 6.64 21.39 2.11
C SER A 213 5.63 20.89 1.09
N CYS A 214 4.51 21.60 0.94
CA CYS A 214 3.51 21.29 -0.07
C CYS A 214 3.12 22.55 -0.83
N MET A 215 3.14 22.48 -2.16
CA MET A 215 2.76 23.56 -3.06
C MET A 215 1.56 23.16 -3.91
N GLY A 216 0.94 24.16 -4.51
CA GLY A 216 -0.24 23.99 -5.36
C GLY A 216 -1.54 24.17 -4.60
N GLN A 217 -2.64 24.31 -5.34
CA GLN A 217 -3.97 24.55 -4.78
C GLN A 217 -4.68 23.27 -4.34
N THR A 218 -4.32 22.15 -4.96
CA THR A 218 -4.86 20.83 -4.60
C THR A 218 -4.01 20.22 -3.51
N PRO A 219 -4.60 19.71 -2.42
CA PRO A 219 -3.84 19.02 -1.37
C PRO A 219 -2.96 17.91 -1.93
N LEU A 220 -1.74 17.80 -1.41
CA LEU A 220 -0.78 16.76 -1.80
C LEU A 220 -0.33 16.82 -3.27
N ALA A 221 -0.51 17.96 -3.96
CA ALA A 221 -0.17 18.07 -5.38
C ALA A 221 1.32 17.97 -5.66
N TYR A 222 2.10 18.86 -5.04
CA TYR A 222 3.55 18.90 -5.12
C TYR A 222 4.13 18.91 -3.71
N VAL A 223 4.82 17.85 -3.34
CA VAL A 223 5.37 17.70 -2.00
C VAL A 223 6.88 17.59 -2.07
N HIS A 224 7.60 18.43 -1.34
CA HIS A 224 9.04 18.32 -1.16
C HIS A 224 9.34 17.69 0.20
N LEU A 225 10.15 16.64 0.17
CA LEU A 225 10.66 15.90 1.31
C LEU A 225 12.11 16.34 1.55
N ASP A 226 12.37 16.98 2.68
CA ASP A 226 13.69 17.42 3.09
C ASP A 226 14.20 16.53 4.24
N PHE A 227 15.43 16.05 4.11
CA PHE A 227 16.06 15.14 5.06
C PHE A 227 16.96 15.83 6.07
N GLY A 228 17.03 17.17 6.07
CA GLY A 228 17.81 17.94 7.06
C GLY A 228 19.31 17.66 7.04
N GLY A 229 19.88 17.35 5.87
CA GLY A 229 21.30 17.07 5.70
C GLY A 229 21.77 15.72 6.25
N LYS A 230 20.87 14.76 6.44
CA LYS A 230 21.24 13.39 6.86
C LYS A 230 22.14 12.72 5.85
N ALA A 231 23.18 12.04 6.34
CA ALA A 231 24.09 11.25 5.52
C ALA A 231 23.32 10.19 4.70
N HIS A 232 23.81 9.94 3.49
CA HIS A 232 23.23 8.99 2.54
C HIS A 232 21.74 9.28 2.19
N ARG A 233 21.37 10.55 2.19
CA ARG A 233 20.07 11.05 1.75
C ARG A 233 20.25 12.19 0.75
N PRO A 234 19.33 12.35 -0.22
CA PRO A 234 19.42 13.47 -1.16
C PRO A 234 19.41 14.80 -0.40
N HIS A 235 20.52 15.53 -0.45
CA HIS A 235 20.66 16.80 0.28
C HIS A 235 19.74 17.90 -0.25
N ALA A 236 19.37 17.84 -1.55
CA ALA A 236 18.36 18.71 -2.16
C ALA A 236 16.93 18.14 -2.05
N GLY A 237 16.78 17.01 -1.37
CA GLY A 237 15.48 16.39 -1.07
C GLY A 237 14.88 15.60 -2.22
N VAL A 238 13.60 15.25 -2.05
CA VAL A 238 12.80 14.49 -3.03
C VAL A 238 11.50 15.23 -3.28
N VAL A 239 11.14 15.43 -4.55
CA VAL A 239 9.85 16.02 -4.94
C VAL A 239 8.89 14.93 -5.38
N LEU A 240 7.70 14.92 -4.78
CA LEU A 240 6.58 14.12 -5.21
C LEU A 240 5.68 14.97 -6.10
N ASN A 241 5.42 14.53 -7.32
CA ASN A 241 4.46 15.16 -8.23
C ASN A 241 3.22 14.29 -8.36
N CYS A 242 2.18 14.67 -7.66
CA CYS A 242 0.86 14.03 -7.68
C CYS A 242 -0.23 14.91 -8.31
N ALA A 243 0.13 16.10 -8.82
CA ALA A 243 -0.81 17.07 -9.36
C ALA A 243 -1.49 16.64 -10.66
N CYS A 244 -0.84 15.76 -11.43
CA CYS A 244 -1.35 15.28 -12.71
C CYS A 244 -1.78 13.83 -12.58
N GLY A 245 -2.93 13.49 -13.10
CA GLY A 245 -3.43 12.13 -13.15
C GLY A 245 -4.75 11.99 -12.42
N GLY A 246 -5.82 12.31 -13.12
CA GLY A 246 -7.19 11.97 -12.72
C GLY A 246 -7.64 10.65 -13.34
N THR A 247 -6.77 9.94 -14.05
CA THR A 247 -7.11 8.69 -14.71
C THR A 247 -6.56 7.49 -13.95
N PRO A 248 -7.28 6.37 -13.89
CA PRO A 248 -6.83 5.14 -13.24
C PRO A 248 -5.48 4.62 -13.75
N HIS A 249 -5.11 4.94 -14.98
CA HIS A 249 -3.93 4.41 -15.68
C HIS A 249 -2.75 5.41 -15.72
N CYS A 250 -2.62 6.23 -14.69
CA CYS A 250 -1.53 7.19 -14.61
C CYS A 250 -0.19 6.46 -14.41
N ALA A 251 0.71 6.57 -15.38
CA ALA A 251 2.04 6.01 -15.25
C ALA A 251 2.79 6.67 -14.09
N MET A 252 3.40 5.84 -13.25
CA MET A 252 4.27 6.25 -12.16
C MET A 252 5.72 6.03 -12.57
N TYR A 253 6.60 6.96 -12.25
CA TYR A 253 8.04 6.85 -12.51
C TYR A 253 8.84 7.63 -11.49
N ALA A 254 10.12 7.35 -11.43
CA ALA A 254 11.05 8.06 -10.57
C ALA A 254 12.33 8.45 -11.34
N SER A 255 12.97 9.51 -10.88
CA SER A 255 14.24 9.98 -11.38
C SER A 255 15.15 10.34 -10.22
N ALA A 256 16.45 10.12 -10.39
CA ALA A 256 17.47 10.50 -9.42
C ALA A 256 18.58 11.25 -10.15
N TYR A 257 19.15 12.25 -9.51
CA TYR A 257 20.12 13.19 -10.06
C TYR A 257 21.30 13.38 -9.11
N SER A 258 22.47 13.61 -9.68
CA SER A 258 23.67 14.09 -8.97
C SER A 258 24.54 14.91 -9.91
N GLY A 259 25.66 15.44 -9.41
CA GLY A 259 26.66 16.08 -10.25
C GLY A 259 27.26 15.16 -11.33
N ARG A 260 27.08 13.84 -11.24
CA ARG A 260 27.51 12.87 -12.25
C ARG A 260 26.50 12.62 -13.36
N GLY A 261 25.25 13.08 -13.21
CA GLY A 261 24.20 12.92 -14.21
C GLY A 261 22.84 12.54 -13.63
N ALA A 262 22.07 11.77 -14.40
CA ALA A 262 20.73 11.36 -14.01
C ALA A 262 20.44 9.92 -14.41
N VAL A 263 19.63 9.24 -13.60
CA VAL A 263 19.02 7.95 -13.93
C VAL A 263 17.50 8.05 -13.81
N HIS A 264 16.80 7.29 -14.64
CA HIS A 264 15.34 7.30 -14.72
C HIS A 264 14.81 5.87 -14.66
N SER A 265 13.69 5.67 -13.95
CA SER A 265 12.94 4.43 -14.03
C SER A 265 12.13 4.40 -15.33
N PRO A 266 11.72 3.22 -15.83
CA PRO A 266 10.63 3.15 -16.79
C PRO A 266 9.34 3.68 -16.17
N ALA A 267 8.37 4.04 -17.01
CA ALA A 267 7.01 4.28 -16.58
C ALA A 267 6.38 2.97 -16.13
N ILE A 268 5.80 2.95 -14.94
CA ILE A 268 5.15 1.79 -14.33
C ILE A 268 3.64 2.06 -14.31
N GLY A 269 2.89 1.14 -14.84
CA GLY A 269 1.44 1.24 -14.92
C GLY A 269 0.76 -0.04 -14.41
N ASP A 270 -0.47 -0.21 -14.85
CA ASP A 270 -1.35 -1.29 -14.38
C ASP A 270 -0.82 -2.69 -14.70
N PHE A 271 -0.06 -2.83 -15.79
CA PHE A 271 0.51 -4.13 -16.19
C PHE A 271 1.66 -4.60 -15.29
N GLU A 272 2.33 -3.69 -14.60
CA GLU A 272 3.44 -4.00 -13.70
C GLU A 272 2.98 -4.16 -12.24
N PHE A 273 1.83 -3.63 -11.86
CA PHE A 273 1.30 -3.72 -10.49
C PHE A 273 1.14 -5.16 -9.98
N PRO A 274 0.68 -6.13 -10.79
CA PRO A 274 0.57 -7.53 -10.34
C PRO A 274 1.88 -8.14 -9.85
N TYR A 275 3.03 -7.73 -10.38
CA TYR A 275 4.34 -8.19 -9.89
C TYR A 275 4.60 -7.72 -8.45
N GLY A 276 4.27 -6.46 -8.15
CA GLY A 276 4.38 -5.93 -6.79
C GLY A 276 3.43 -6.61 -5.82
N ALA A 277 2.17 -6.80 -6.22
CA ALA A 277 1.16 -7.44 -5.38
C ALA A 277 1.52 -8.91 -5.08
N ALA A 278 2.02 -9.66 -6.07
CA ALA A 278 2.49 -11.04 -5.85
C ALA A 278 3.64 -11.08 -4.83
N LYS A 279 4.57 -10.13 -4.88
CA LYS A 279 5.64 -9.99 -3.88
C LYS A 279 5.11 -9.67 -2.47
N ILE A 280 4.10 -8.81 -2.36
CA ILE A 280 3.43 -8.55 -1.07
C ILE A 280 2.80 -9.83 -0.52
N LEU A 281 2.10 -10.62 -1.34
CA LEU A 281 1.53 -11.89 -0.91
C LEU A 281 2.60 -12.88 -0.42
N GLU A 282 3.77 -12.95 -1.06
CA GLU A 282 4.88 -13.76 -0.56
C GLU A 282 5.41 -13.24 0.80
N LYS A 283 5.48 -11.92 1.00
CA LYS A 283 5.84 -11.33 2.30
C LYS A 283 4.78 -11.63 3.36
N ILE A 284 3.49 -11.56 3.01
CA ILE A 284 2.40 -11.95 3.89
C ILE A 284 2.54 -13.41 4.31
N LYS A 285 2.76 -14.34 3.37
CA LYS A 285 3.00 -15.75 3.68
C LYS A 285 4.17 -15.95 4.64
N LYS A 286 5.26 -15.20 4.40
CA LYS A 286 6.43 -15.23 5.29
C LYS A 286 6.09 -14.69 6.66
N MET A 287 5.34 -13.57 6.75
CA MET A 287 4.86 -13.00 8.03
C MET A 287 4.05 -14.02 8.84
N VAL A 288 3.05 -14.65 8.22
CA VAL A 288 2.22 -15.66 8.88
C VAL A 288 3.04 -16.85 9.36
N ARG A 289 3.91 -17.39 8.51
CA ARG A 289 4.72 -18.59 8.83
C ARG A 289 5.78 -18.34 9.90
N THR A 290 6.35 -17.14 9.94
CA THR A 290 7.45 -16.83 10.87
C THR A 290 6.98 -16.10 12.13
N GLY A 291 5.75 -15.61 12.17
CA GLY A 291 5.26 -14.75 13.25
C GLY A 291 5.98 -13.39 13.32
N LYS A 292 6.67 -12.98 12.23
CA LYS A 292 7.47 -11.73 12.22
C LYS A 292 6.98 -10.77 11.14
N PRO A 293 6.78 -9.48 11.43
CA PRO A 293 6.49 -8.47 10.42
C PRO A 293 7.53 -8.48 9.30
N GLN A 294 7.08 -8.23 8.06
CA GLN A 294 7.94 -8.13 6.89
C GLN A 294 8.04 -6.69 6.36
N ALA A 295 7.56 -5.73 7.14
CA ALA A 295 7.70 -4.29 6.92
C ALA A 295 8.18 -3.62 8.21
N CYS A 296 8.90 -2.52 8.08
CA CYS A 296 9.34 -1.71 9.22
C CYS A 296 8.19 -0.85 9.73
N HIS A 297 7.81 -1.00 10.99
CA HIS A 297 6.72 -0.24 11.59
C HIS A 297 7.00 1.26 11.63
N ASP A 298 8.26 1.65 11.84
CA ASP A 298 8.63 3.08 11.88
C ASP A 298 8.49 3.70 10.49
N GLU A 299 8.82 2.99 9.41
CA GLU A 299 8.58 3.42 8.04
C GLU A 299 7.08 3.54 7.72
N MET A 300 6.26 2.60 8.19
CA MET A 300 4.80 2.67 8.02
C MET A 300 4.22 3.92 8.67
N VAL A 301 4.65 4.24 9.90
CA VAL A 301 4.24 5.46 10.63
C VAL A 301 4.77 6.71 9.95
N GLU A 302 6.03 6.70 9.48
CA GLU A 302 6.63 7.84 8.78
C GLU A 302 5.89 8.18 7.49
N CYS A 303 5.44 7.19 6.71
CA CYS A 303 4.61 7.43 5.51
C CYS A 303 3.35 8.24 5.85
N ILE A 304 2.67 7.91 6.95
CA ILE A 304 1.47 8.62 7.39
C ILE A 304 1.84 10.01 7.95
N ALA A 305 2.98 10.13 8.64
CA ALA A 305 3.48 11.41 9.14
C ALA A 305 3.77 12.38 7.99
N ILE A 306 4.42 11.90 6.92
CA ILE A 306 4.68 12.69 5.71
C ILE A 306 3.37 13.17 5.08
N ALA A 307 2.38 12.28 4.88
CA ALA A 307 1.08 12.66 4.34
C ALA A 307 0.35 13.70 5.21
N THR A 308 0.42 13.53 6.52
CA THR A 308 -0.17 14.48 7.47
C THR A 308 0.55 15.82 7.43
N ALA A 309 1.88 15.82 7.41
CA ALA A 309 2.68 17.04 7.31
C ALA A 309 2.44 17.77 5.99
N ALA A 310 2.28 17.05 4.86
CA ALA A 310 1.97 17.64 3.56
C ALA A 310 0.62 18.37 3.57
N ARG A 311 -0.43 17.74 4.13
CA ARG A 311 -1.74 18.40 4.29
C ARG A 311 -1.66 19.67 5.15
N LEU A 312 -0.91 19.59 6.25
CA LEU A 312 -0.71 20.75 7.13
C LEU A 312 0.15 21.83 6.48
N ALA A 313 1.20 21.49 5.75
CA ALA A 313 2.05 22.43 5.03
C ALA A 313 1.26 23.19 3.96
N GLN A 314 0.44 22.48 3.20
CA GLN A 314 -0.44 23.09 2.19
C GLN A 314 -1.44 24.06 2.84
N LYS A 315 -2.10 23.63 3.92
CA LYS A 315 -3.06 24.46 4.67
C LYS A 315 -2.42 25.71 5.28
N ARG A 316 -1.18 25.61 5.76
CA ARG A 316 -0.45 26.69 6.46
C ARG A 316 0.36 27.58 5.53
N GLY A 317 0.57 27.17 4.28
CA GLY A 317 1.46 27.85 3.33
C GLY A 317 2.94 27.90 3.78
N LYS A 318 3.38 26.96 4.62
CA LYS A 318 4.75 26.88 5.14
C LYS A 318 5.17 25.45 5.45
N PRO A 319 6.50 25.16 5.46
CA PRO A 319 7.02 23.86 5.82
C PRO A 319 6.55 23.38 7.19
N VAL A 320 6.43 22.06 7.36
CA VAL A 320 6.03 21.39 8.61
C VAL A 320 7.08 20.34 8.95
N ARG A 321 7.57 20.35 10.18
CA ARG A 321 8.47 19.31 10.69
C ARG A 321 7.69 18.04 11.01
N LEU A 322 8.25 16.87 10.73
CA LEU A 322 7.60 15.61 11.08
C LEU A 322 7.41 15.46 12.61
N THR A 323 8.28 16.01 13.41
CA THR A 323 8.13 16.04 14.88
C THR A 323 6.86 16.75 15.33
N ASP A 324 6.36 17.72 14.56
CA ASP A 324 5.17 18.50 14.91
C ASP A 324 3.86 17.74 14.67
N VAL A 325 3.89 16.65 13.86
CA VAL A 325 2.73 15.80 13.57
C VAL A 325 2.68 14.53 14.42
N HIS A 326 3.78 14.13 15.03
CA HIS A 326 3.81 12.98 15.94
C HIS A 326 3.14 13.22 17.31
N GLY A 327 2.67 14.43 17.56
CA GLY A 327 2.24 14.86 18.89
C GLY A 327 3.47 15.08 19.83
N LYS A 328 3.39 16.04 20.73
CA LYS A 328 4.42 16.18 21.76
C LYS A 328 4.57 14.84 22.46
N LYS A 329 5.77 14.25 22.44
CA LYS A 329 6.08 13.16 23.37
C LYS A 329 5.69 13.66 24.76
N THR A 330 4.60 13.14 25.32
CA THR A 330 4.40 13.23 26.77
C THR A 330 5.62 12.57 27.39
N ARG A 331 6.46 13.40 27.99
CA ARG A 331 7.62 12.98 28.76
C ARG A 331 7.17 12.13 29.94
#